data_c6ab14e61f903bd08e04c9b8cfec57d2
#
_entry.id   c6ab14e61f903bd08e04c9b8cfec57d2
#
_cell.length_a   1.000
_cell.length_b   1.000
_cell.length_c   1.000
_cell.angle_alpha   90.00
_cell.angle_beta   90.00
_cell.angle_gamma   90.00
#
_symmetry.space_group_name_H-M   'P 1'
#
loop_
_entity.id
_entity.type
_entity.pdbx_description
1 polymer ?
#
loop_
_entity_poly.entity_id
_entity_poly.type
_entity_poly.pdbx_seq_one_letter_code
_entity_poly.pdbx_strand_id
1 'polypeptide(L)'
;MKKHVLSLGLLCAATSATAHEPPAPAAANVAELTQMAQRFSPAELRADTSKLSPGDKAAIVKLLEAAKLIDVLQLRQRWDKNEALWAALQNDNSPLGKARQNAFWLNKGPWSVLDENKSFLPTELAGIKIPSQKPESGNFYPSGVSKQAIETWMQSLSPTDKEQAQWFFTVIRSGTDGKFKIVKYSDEYKPELEKLAALLRQAAASTDNASLRKFLTLRADACLSDDYLPSDFAWMDLDSPVDITIGPYETYNDEWFGYKAAFEAYVSIRDQKETNKLNFFGQHMQELEDHLPIDAKYRNPKVGALAPMVVVNEVYGAGDGNMGVQTAAYNLPNDERIISQRGSKRIMLRNVQEAKFQSTLTPIAKIVLRPDAQKDLDFDSFFTHILAHEITHGLGPHLTKVGGKESTPRQDLKDAYATIEEAKADITGLWALSYMMQQGQLQGSLGQGETAERKLFGTFLASGFRTLHFGLTDAHARGMAIQMNFLLDKGGFVSHGDGTFGVDLKKIKPAVSELDRELLTIEATGDYARAKDWMRKYVVIRPDVQKALDKMKKTVPNDIRPIFRTAEELLRAK
;
A
#
# COMPACT_ATOMS: atom_id res chain seq x y z
N MET A 1 6.56 72.58 39.15
CA MET A 1 7.01 71.51 40.05
C MET A 1 7.47 70.34 39.20
N LYS A 2 8.77 70.17 39.09
CA LYS A 2 9.42 69.08 38.30
C LYS A 2 9.48 67.82 39.15
N LYS A 3 8.99 66.65 38.67
CA LYS A 3 9.27 65.36 39.28
C LYS A 3 10.25 64.61 38.36
N HIS A 4 11.39 64.27 38.91
CA HIS A 4 12.39 63.41 38.31
C HIS A 4 11.94 61.95 38.41
N VAL A 5 12.06 61.20 37.31
CA VAL A 5 11.95 59.75 37.30
C VAL A 5 13.35 59.21 37.03
N LEU A 6 13.89 58.47 37.99
CA LEU A 6 15.12 57.68 37.85
C LEU A 6 14.78 56.42 37.02
N SER A 7 15.49 56.22 35.92
CA SER A 7 15.48 54.96 35.18
C SER A 7 16.59 54.06 35.74
N LEU A 8 16.19 52.92 36.32
CA LEU A 8 17.06 51.80 36.67
C LEU A 8 17.24 50.93 35.41
N GLY A 9 18.46 50.93 34.86
CA GLY A 9 18.82 50.02 33.78
C GLY A 9 19.07 48.61 34.34
N LEU A 10 18.26 47.63 33.95
CA LEU A 10 18.52 46.20 34.16
C LEU A 10 19.42 45.69 33.04
N LEU A 11 20.69 45.36 33.37
CA LEU A 11 21.58 44.59 32.50
C LEU A 11 21.11 43.14 32.52
N CYS A 12 20.43 42.68 31.47
CA CYS A 12 20.21 41.24 31.22
C CYS A 12 21.48 40.65 30.62
N ALA A 13 22.25 39.92 31.42
CA ALA A 13 23.28 39.02 30.91
C ALA A 13 22.60 37.84 30.18
N ALA A 14 22.69 37.82 28.86
CA ALA A 14 22.28 36.69 28.06
C ALA A 14 23.30 35.55 28.28
N THR A 15 22.95 34.60 29.13
CA THR A 15 23.63 33.30 29.17
C THR A 15 23.13 32.48 27.95
N SER A 16 24.01 32.36 26.95
CA SER A 16 23.82 31.40 25.85
C SER A 16 23.84 29.98 26.44
N ALA A 17 22.65 29.44 26.69
CA ALA A 17 22.50 28.01 26.93
C ALA A 17 22.80 27.30 25.59
N THR A 18 23.98 26.69 25.50
CA THR A 18 24.28 25.71 24.48
C THR A 18 23.28 24.57 24.69
N ALA A 19 22.31 24.47 23.78
CA ALA A 19 21.45 23.31 23.70
C ALA A 19 22.35 22.06 23.50
N HIS A 20 22.46 21.26 24.53
CA HIS A 20 23.07 19.93 24.41
C HIS A 20 22.18 19.13 23.47
N GLU A 21 22.66 18.88 22.25
CA GLU A 21 22.04 17.85 21.43
C GLU A 21 22.00 16.53 22.25
N PRO A 22 20.86 15.85 22.33
CA PRO A 22 20.81 14.58 23.01
C PRO A 22 21.84 13.63 22.36
N PRO A 23 22.54 12.80 23.14
CA PRO A 23 23.54 11.89 22.61
C PRO A 23 22.89 11.03 21.52
N ALA A 24 23.58 10.89 20.39
CA ALA A 24 23.11 10.05 19.28
C ALA A 24 22.76 8.65 19.81
N PRO A 25 21.63 8.08 19.42
CA PRO A 25 21.23 6.76 19.87
C PRO A 25 22.35 5.76 19.56
N ALA A 26 22.65 4.87 20.52
CA ALA A 26 23.64 3.84 20.33
C ALA A 26 23.23 2.93 19.16
N ALA A 27 24.21 2.53 18.34
CA ALA A 27 23.95 1.61 17.22
C ALA A 27 23.35 0.29 17.73
N ALA A 28 22.34 -0.23 17.02
CA ALA A 28 21.68 -1.47 17.39
C ALA A 28 22.67 -2.67 17.37
N ASN A 29 22.59 -3.50 18.41
CA ASN A 29 23.36 -4.72 18.52
C ASN A 29 22.68 -5.89 17.77
N VAL A 30 23.32 -7.09 17.76
CA VAL A 30 22.77 -8.28 17.06
C VAL A 30 21.38 -8.67 17.54
N ALA A 31 21.13 -8.60 18.86
CA ALA A 31 19.84 -9.00 19.42
C ALA A 31 18.72 -8.01 19.00
N GLU A 32 19.00 -6.72 19.06
CA GLU A 32 18.06 -5.66 18.62
C GLU A 32 17.77 -5.74 17.13
N LEU A 33 18.78 -5.91 16.28
CA LEU A 33 18.60 -6.08 14.83
C LEU A 33 17.82 -7.36 14.49
N THR A 34 18.06 -8.44 15.25
CA THR A 34 17.31 -9.69 15.10
C THR A 34 15.84 -9.47 15.49
N GLN A 35 15.57 -8.80 16.59
CA GLN A 35 14.21 -8.46 17.01
C GLN A 35 13.49 -7.56 15.98
N MET A 36 14.18 -6.58 15.42
CA MET A 36 13.65 -5.75 14.32
C MET A 36 13.27 -6.59 13.10
N ALA A 37 14.13 -7.53 12.69
CA ALA A 37 13.87 -8.41 11.55
C ALA A 37 12.74 -9.41 11.84
N GLN A 38 12.55 -9.86 13.07
CA GLN A 38 11.47 -10.79 13.49
C GLN A 38 10.06 -10.15 13.40
N ARG A 39 9.96 -8.83 13.30
CA ARG A 39 8.70 -8.15 13.00
C ARG A 39 8.17 -8.46 11.59
N PHE A 40 9.01 -9.02 10.73
CA PHE A 40 8.69 -9.46 9.38
C PHE A 40 8.88 -10.98 9.27
N SER A 41 7.77 -11.71 9.14
CA SER A 41 7.80 -13.18 9.04
C SER A 41 8.36 -13.62 7.69
N PRO A 42 9.39 -14.48 7.62
CA PRO A 42 9.82 -15.06 6.36
C PRO A 42 8.67 -15.83 5.70
N ALA A 43 8.37 -15.52 4.44
CA ALA A 43 7.30 -16.17 3.69
C ALA A 43 7.76 -16.52 2.28
N GLU A 44 7.66 -17.79 1.89
CA GLU A 44 7.96 -18.23 0.53
C GLU A 44 6.83 -17.81 -0.41
N LEU A 45 7.17 -17.00 -1.40
CA LEU A 45 6.25 -16.67 -2.51
C LEU A 45 6.54 -17.59 -3.69
N ARG A 46 5.48 -18.26 -4.16
CA ARG A 46 5.50 -19.16 -5.30
C ARG A 46 4.42 -18.74 -6.29
N ALA A 47 4.74 -18.92 -7.58
CA ALA A 47 3.80 -18.73 -8.69
C ALA A 47 3.88 -19.94 -9.63
N ASP A 48 2.74 -20.41 -10.15
CA ASP A 48 2.70 -21.55 -11.06
C ASP A 48 3.15 -21.13 -12.46
N THR A 49 4.28 -21.67 -12.90
CA THR A 49 4.87 -21.45 -14.24
C THR A 49 4.51 -22.55 -15.23
N SER A 50 3.72 -23.57 -14.86
CA SER A 50 3.50 -24.76 -15.66
C SER A 50 2.77 -24.45 -16.98
N LYS A 51 1.94 -23.43 -16.99
CA LYS A 51 1.13 -23.00 -18.14
C LYS A 51 1.83 -21.96 -19.04
N LEU A 52 3.01 -21.50 -18.67
CA LEU A 52 3.74 -20.54 -19.46
C LEU A 52 4.44 -21.20 -20.64
N SER A 53 4.45 -20.54 -21.80
CA SER A 53 5.24 -20.95 -22.95
C SER A 53 6.75 -20.90 -22.63
N PRO A 54 7.59 -21.62 -23.38
CA PRO A 54 9.04 -21.47 -23.27
C PRO A 54 9.51 -20.04 -23.47
N GLY A 55 8.87 -19.31 -24.42
CA GLY A 55 9.15 -17.91 -24.70
C GLY A 55 8.82 -17.00 -23.52
N ASP A 56 7.67 -17.19 -22.87
CA ASP A 56 7.28 -16.42 -21.68
C ASP A 56 8.18 -16.69 -20.48
N LYS A 57 8.60 -17.97 -20.27
CA LYS A 57 9.58 -18.30 -19.24
C LYS A 57 10.94 -17.60 -19.46
N ALA A 58 11.40 -17.59 -20.72
CA ALA A 58 12.63 -16.87 -21.08
C ALA A 58 12.47 -15.34 -20.88
N ALA A 59 11.30 -14.78 -21.21
CA ALA A 59 11.00 -13.38 -20.97
C ALA A 59 11.05 -13.06 -19.46
N ILE A 60 10.40 -13.87 -18.59
CA ILE A 60 10.44 -13.67 -17.13
C ILE A 60 11.88 -13.63 -16.61
N VAL A 61 12.77 -14.51 -17.08
CA VAL A 61 14.19 -14.51 -16.67
C VAL A 61 14.83 -13.13 -16.93
N LYS A 62 14.55 -12.53 -18.11
CA LYS A 62 15.05 -11.20 -18.45
C LYS A 62 14.39 -10.10 -17.62
N LEU A 63 13.12 -10.25 -17.30
CA LEU A 63 12.40 -9.33 -16.42
C LEU A 63 12.90 -9.39 -14.97
N LEU A 64 13.30 -10.56 -14.48
CA LEU A 64 13.96 -10.70 -13.18
C LEU A 64 15.33 -10.02 -13.14
N GLU A 65 16.12 -10.10 -14.23
CA GLU A 65 17.38 -9.36 -14.35
C GLU A 65 17.12 -7.84 -14.37
N ALA A 66 16.08 -7.40 -15.08
CA ALA A 66 15.65 -5.99 -15.14
C ALA A 66 15.19 -5.47 -13.77
N ALA A 67 14.37 -6.25 -13.06
CA ALA A 67 13.87 -5.88 -11.73
C ALA A 67 15.00 -5.69 -10.69
N LYS A 68 16.11 -6.45 -10.78
CA LYS A 68 17.27 -6.24 -9.91
C LYS A 68 17.96 -4.90 -10.13
N LEU A 69 17.88 -4.31 -11.33
CA LEU A 69 18.38 -2.94 -11.58
C LEU A 69 17.48 -1.90 -10.90
N ILE A 70 16.19 -2.19 -10.78
CA ILE A 70 15.25 -1.33 -10.07
C ILE A 70 15.60 -1.22 -8.58
N ASP A 71 16.04 -2.32 -7.93
CA ASP A 71 16.55 -2.26 -6.55
C ASP A 71 17.73 -1.29 -6.41
N VAL A 72 18.66 -1.29 -7.38
CA VAL A 72 19.81 -0.36 -7.38
C VAL A 72 19.36 1.08 -7.53
N LEU A 73 18.46 1.35 -8.48
CA LEU A 73 17.91 2.70 -8.71
C LEU A 73 17.20 3.22 -7.47
N GLN A 74 16.37 2.40 -6.83
CA GLN A 74 15.63 2.78 -5.64
C GLN A 74 16.56 3.05 -4.44
N LEU A 75 17.60 2.24 -4.23
CA LEU A 75 18.60 2.52 -3.20
C LEU A 75 19.24 3.90 -3.39
N ARG A 76 19.59 4.27 -4.65
CA ARG A 76 20.14 5.58 -5.00
C ARG A 76 19.13 6.71 -4.81
N GLN A 77 17.86 6.50 -5.19
CA GLN A 77 16.80 7.50 -4.99
C GLN A 77 16.52 7.77 -3.50
N ARG A 78 16.65 6.74 -2.67
CA ARG A 78 16.41 6.88 -1.24
C ARG A 78 17.50 7.68 -0.53
N TRP A 79 18.78 7.48 -0.92
CA TRP A 79 19.92 8.22 -0.40
C TRP A 79 21.16 8.02 -1.28
N ASP A 80 21.90 9.08 -1.55
CA ASP A 80 23.06 9.10 -2.43
C ASP A 80 24.20 8.14 -2.03
N LYS A 81 24.27 7.75 -0.74
CA LYS A 81 25.32 6.86 -0.20
C LYS A 81 24.85 5.44 0.07
N ASN A 82 23.59 5.11 -0.21
CA ASN A 82 23.05 3.78 0.06
C ASN A 82 23.80 2.65 -0.68
N GLU A 83 24.17 2.85 -1.94
CA GLU A 83 24.90 1.83 -2.72
C GLU A 83 26.29 1.57 -2.12
N ALA A 84 27.02 2.62 -1.77
CA ALA A 84 28.34 2.50 -1.14
C ALA A 84 28.24 1.86 0.25
N LEU A 85 27.22 2.22 1.04
CA LEU A 85 26.98 1.62 2.35
C LEU A 85 26.60 0.15 2.23
N TRP A 86 25.75 -0.22 1.26
CA TRP A 86 25.41 -1.61 1.00
C TRP A 86 26.62 -2.45 0.62
N ALA A 87 27.47 -1.95 -0.28
CA ALA A 87 28.72 -2.61 -0.65
C ALA A 87 29.64 -2.81 0.56
N ALA A 88 29.76 -1.81 1.44
CA ALA A 88 30.56 -1.93 2.67
C ALA A 88 29.97 -2.99 3.63
N LEU A 89 28.65 -3.02 3.80
CA LEU A 89 27.97 -4.00 4.64
C LEU A 89 28.16 -5.44 4.12
N GLN A 90 28.14 -5.65 2.80
CA GLN A 90 28.32 -6.98 2.20
C GLN A 90 29.70 -7.58 2.46
N ASN A 91 30.71 -6.77 2.75
CA ASN A 91 32.06 -7.22 3.10
C ASN A 91 32.20 -7.69 4.57
N ASP A 92 31.23 -7.37 5.44
CA ASP A 92 31.24 -7.79 6.85
C ASP A 92 30.49 -9.12 7.05
N ASN A 93 31.24 -10.21 7.17
CA ASN A 93 30.71 -11.56 7.38
C ASN A 93 30.50 -11.91 8.87
N SER A 94 30.77 -11.02 9.81
CA SER A 94 30.53 -11.24 11.24
C SER A 94 29.02 -11.41 11.53
N PRO A 95 28.64 -11.99 12.68
CA PRO A 95 27.24 -12.08 13.09
C PRO A 95 26.54 -10.70 13.10
N LEU A 96 27.24 -9.64 13.52
CA LEU A 96 26.73 -8.27 13.49
C LEU A 96 26.59 -7.75 12.05
N GLY A 97 27.58 -8.01 11.19
CA GLY A 97 27.52 -7.65 9.76
C GLY A 97 26.34 -8.30 9.06
N LYS A 98 26.09 -9.59 9.28
CA LYS A 98 24.92 -10.30 8.71
C LYS A 98 23.59 -9.75 9.22
N ALA A 99 23.50 -9.40 10.50
CA ALA A 99 22.31 -8.78 11.07
C ALA A 99 22.05 -7.40 10.46
N ARG A 100 23.11 -6.58 10.27
CA ARG A 100 23.04 -5.27 9.60
C ARG A 100 22.65 -5.39 8.13
N GLN A 101 23.23 -6.34 7.38
CA GLN A 101 22.86 -6.61 5.98
C GLN A 101 21.37 -6.93 5.87
N ASN A 102 20.87 -7.79 6.74
CA ASN A 102 19.46 -8.20 6.74
C ASN A 102 18.53 -7.01 7.03
N ALA A 103 18.84 -6.22 8.07
CA ALA A 103 18.06 -5.04 8.41
C ALA A 103 18.11 -3.96 7.31
N PHE A 104 19.30 -3.73 6.72
CA PHE A 104 19.46 -2.78 5.62
C PHE A 104 18.63 -3.17 4.40
N TRP A 105 18.71 -4.44 3.97
CA TRP A 105 17.99 -4.91 2.80
C TRP A 105 16.48 -4.85 2.97
N LEU A 106 16.00 -5.21 4.16
CA LEU A 106 14.58 -5.13 4.52
C LEU A 106 14.03 -3.71 4.44
N ASN A 107 14.82 -2.72 4.86
CA ASN A 107 14.42 -1.32 4.89
C ASN A 107 14.94 -0.50 3.69
N LYS A 108 15.69 -1.12 2.76
CA LYS A 108 16.37 -0.44 1.63
C LYS A 108 17.18 0.78 2.08
N GLY A 109 17.86 0.66 3.23
CA GLY A 109 18.67 1.72 3.81
C GLY A 109 18.94 1.51 5.30
N PRO A 110 19.67 2.42 5.96
CA PRO A 110 20.04 2.27 7.37
C PRO A 110 18.94 2.70 8.35
N TRP A 111 17.71 2.98 7.90
CA TRP A 111 16.61 3.50 8.72
C TRP A 111 15.44 2.53 8.77
N SER A 112 14.90 2.34 9.96
CA SER A 112 13.77 1.44 10.17
C SER A 112 12.44 2.11 9.81
N VAL A 113 11.75 1.57 8.81
CA VAL A 113 10.43 2.05 8.37
C VAL A 113 9.34 1.91 9.43
N LEU A 114 9.49 0.96 10.36
CA LEU A 114 8.54 0.75 11.45
C LEU A 114 8.87 1.59 12.71
N ASP A 115 10.03 2.28 12.73
CA ASP A 115 10.49 3.08 13.86
C ASP A 115 10.72 4.53 13.41
N GLU A 116 9.76 5.11 12.71
CA GLU A 116 9.74 6.50 12.26
C GLU A 116 10.99 6.87 11.44
N ASN A 117 11.52 5.95 10.64
CA ASN A 117 12.75 6.14 9.86
C ASN A 117 14.00 6.52 10.69
N LYS A 118 14.11 6.05 11.95
CA LYS A 118 15.31 6.20 12.77
C LYS A 118 16.41 5.26 12.32
N SER A 119 17.67 5.72 12.36
CA SER A 119 18.83 4.89 12.03
C SER A 119 19.04 3.79 13.07
N PHE A 120 19.28 2.58 12.61
CA PHE A 120 19.72 1.43 13.42
C PHE A 120 21.24 1.15 13.27
N LEU A 121 21.94 1.89 12.40
CA LEU A 121 23.37 1.82 12.25
C LEU A 121 24.08 2.90 13.07
N PRO A 122 25.40 2.78 13.34
CA PRO A 122 26.18 3.84 13.96
C PRO A 122 26.18 5.11 13.10
N THR A 123 26.46 6.24 13.69
CA THR A 123 26.54 7.56 13.01
C THR A 123 27.60 7.62 11.91
N GLU A 124 28.56 6.66 11.93
CA GLU A 124 29.55 6.48 10.87
C GLU A 124 29.87 4.98 10.70
N LEU A 125 29.95 4.51 9.45
CA LEU A 125 30.35 3.15 9.10
C LEU A 125 31.14 3.17 7.78
N ALA A 126 32.32 2.58 7.79
CA ALA A 126 33.22 2.54 6.63
C ALA A 126 33.52 3.93 6.02
N GLY A 127 33.66 4.96 6.87
CA GLY A 127 33.90 6.34 6.44
C GLY A 127 32.65 7.07 5.91
N ILE A 128 31.48 6.42 5.96
CA ILE A 128 30.21 7.01 5.54
C ILE A 128 29.48 7.52 6.78
N LYS A 129 29.21 8.84 6.83
CA LYS A 129 28.40 9.47 7.87
C LYS A 129 26.92 9.18 7.58
N ILE A 130 26.24 8.60 8.56
CA ILE A 130 24.84 8.15 8.46
C ILE A 130 23.96 9.11 9.28
N PRO A 131 23.00 9.81 8.65
CA PRO A 131 22.03 10.63 9.36
C PRO A 131 21.20 9.81 10.37
N SER A 132 20.88 10.39 11.53
CA SER A 132 20.03 9.74 12.54
C SER A 132 18.61 9.50 12.07
N GLN A 133 18.14 10.30 11.11
CA GLN A 133 16.84 10.18 10.45
C GLN A 133 17.04 10.08 8.94
N LYS A 134 16.12 9.39 8.25
CA LYS A 134 16.10 9.38 6.79
C LYS A 134 15.90 10.82 6.28
N PRO A 135 16.71 11.25 5.31
CA PRO A 135 16.45 12.55 4.66
C PRO A 135 15.08 12.57 3.98
N GLU A 136 14.23 13.52 4.37
CA GLU A 136 12.87 13.68 3.78
C GLU A 136 12.91 13.96 2.27
N SER A 137 14.01 14.63 1.83
CA SER A 137 14.24 14.90 0.40
C SER A 137 14.56 13.66 -0.43
N GLY A 138 14.85 12.51 0.20
CA GLY A 138 15.52 11.42 -0.49
C GLY A 138 16.82 11.93 -1.17
N ASN A 139 17.14 11.34 -2.32
CA ASN A 139 18.17 11.85 -3.23
C ASN A 139 17.52 12.50 -4.48
N PHE A 140 16.35 13.12 -4.35
CA PHE A 140 15.69 13.83 -5.45
C PHE A 140 16.12 15.31 -5.52
N TYR A 141 16.66 15.85 -4.42
CA TYR A 141 17.12 17.23 -4.29
C TYR A 141 18.57 17.27 -3.79
N PRO A 142 19.30 18.39 -4.02
CA PRO A 142 20.69 18.48 -3.60
C PRO A 142 20.86 18.30 -2.08
N SER A 143 21.87 17.54 -1.68
CA SER A 143 22.22 17.36 -0.28
C SER A 143 22.64 18.69 0.36
N GLY A 144 22.25 18.90 1.62
CA GLY A 144 22.61 20.10 2.39
C GLY A 144 21.81 21.38 2.05
N VAL A 145 20.79 21.27 1.18
CA VAL A 145 19.89 22.38 0.84
C VAL A 145 18.59 22.25 1.64
N SER A 146 17.97 23.37 2.01
CA SER A 146 16.68 23.35 2.70
C SER A 146 15.50 23.24 1.71
N LYS A 147 14.39 22.66 2.17
CA LYS A 147 13.12 22.62 1.42
C LYS A 147 12.70 24.01 0.95
N GLN A 148 12.78 25.01 1.84
CA GLN A 148 12.44 26.41 1.53
C GLN A 148 13.28 27.00 0.41
N ALA A 149 14.58 26.67 0.33
CA ALA A 149 15.44 27.16 -0.75
C ALA A 149 15.02 26.60 -2.11
N ILE A 150 14.68 25.31 -2.18
CA ILE A 150 14.16 24.67 -3.40
C ILE A 150 12.80 25.25 -3.80
N GLU A 151 11.90 25.43 -2.83
CA GLU A 151 10.58 26.02 -3.07
C GLU A 151 10.68 27.45 -3.62
N THR A 152 11.52 28.29 -3.01
CA THR A 152 11.77 29.66 -3.47
C THR A 152 12.36 29.67 -4.88
N TRP A 153 13.31 28.78 -5.15
CA TRP A 153 13.87 28.65 -6.50
C TRP A 153 12.82 28.24 -7.52
N MET A 154 11.99 27.21 -7.23
CA MET A 154 10.91 26.80 -8.13
C MET A 154 9.89 27.92 -8.41
N GLN A 155 9.63 28.77 -7.41
CA GLN A 155 8.76 29.96 -7.59
C GLN A 155 9.37 31.02 -8.50
N SER A 156 10.70 31.08 -8.63
CA SER A 156 11.42 32.03 -9.51
C SER A 156 11.52 31.57 -10.96
N LEU A 157 11.15 30.32 -11.26
CA LEU A 157 11.26 29.75 -12.60
C LEU A 157 10.17 30.25 -13.55
N SER A 158 10.42 30.14 -14.85
CA SER A 158 9.36 30.26 -15.87
C SER A 158 8.27 29.20 -15.63
N PRO A 159 7.02 29.40 -16.09
CA PRO A 159 5.97 28.39 -15.96
C PRO A 159 6.39 27.01 -16.49
N THR A 160 7.04 26.96 -17.64
CA THR A 160 7.52 25.72 -18.27
C THR A 160 8.62 25.05 -17.43
N ASP A 161 9.62 25.82 -16.97
CA ASP A 161 10.69 25.26 -16.15
C ASP A 161 10.17 24.82 -14.79
N LYS A 162 9.18 25.52 -14.23
CA LYS A 162 8.53 25.14 -12.99
C LYS A 162 7.78 23.80 -13.13
N GLU A 163 7.05 23.62 -14.24
CA GLU A 163 6.40 22.34 -14.57
C GLU A 163 7.44 21.21 -14.65
N GLN A 164 8.56 21.44 -15.35
CA GLN A 164 9.65 20.47 -15.43
C GLN A 164 10.32 20.21 -14.08
N ALA A 165 10.50 21.22 -13.23
CA ALA A 165 11.03 21.05 -11.88
C ALA A 165 10.10 20.23 -10.97
N GLN A 166 8.81 20.26 -11.20
CA GLN A 166 7.78 19.51 -10.48
C GLN A 166 7.43 18.16 -11.13
N TRP A 167 8.01 17.88 -12.31
CA TRP A 167 7.70 16.67 -13.07
C TRP A 167 8.17 15.40 -12.35
N PHE A 168 7.44 14.32 -12.53
CA PHE A 168 7.69 13.01 -11.89
C PHE A 168 9.09 12.46 -12.18
N PHE A 169 9.62 12.67 -13.38
CA PHE A 169 10.81 12.01 -13.91
C PHE A 169 11.99 12.98 -14.02
N THR A 170 12.13 13.88 -13.06
CA THR A 170 13.28 14.80 -12.94
C THR A 170 13.80 14.84 -11.51
N VAL A 171 15.09 15.10 -11.36
CA VAL A 171 15.72 15.45 -10.07
C VAL A 171 16.24 16.87 -10.13
N ILE A 172 16.43 17.49 -8.97
CA ILE A 172 17.10 18.77 -8.85
C ILE A 172 18.53 18.53 -8.38
N ARG A 173 19.50 19.17 -9.02
CA ARG A 173 20.93 19.06 -8.69
C ARG A 173 21.55 20.46 -8.57
N SER A 174 22.63 20.59 -7.78
CA SER A 174 23.46 21.78 -7.79
C SER A 174 24.46 21.72 -8.95
N GLY A 175 24.50 22.76 -9.74
CA GLY A 175 25.56 22.95 -10.75
C GLY A 175 26.90 23.33 -10.10
N THR A 176 27.97 23.30 -10.88
CA THR A 176 29.32 23.74 -10.45
C THR A 176 29.38 25.23 -10.13
N ASP A 177 28.45 26.01 -10.68
CA ASP A 177 28.25 27.43 -10.41
C ASP A 177 27.37 27.72 -9.17
N GLY A 178 26.99 26.67 -8.43
CA GLY A 178 26.12 26.77 -7.26
C GLY A 178 24.63 26.98 -7.57
N LYS A 179 24.23 27.06 -8.85
CA LYS A 179 22.83 27.19 -9.24
C LYS A 179 22.15 25.83 -9.31
N PHE A 180 20.85 25.82 -9.05
CA PHE A 180 20.05 24.62 -9.22
C PHE A 180 19.75 24.37 -10.71
N LYS A 181 19.74 23.10 -11.09
CA LYS A 181 19.39 22.62 -12.42
C LYS A 181 18.43 21.45 -12.35
N ILE A 182 17.55 21.37 -13.34
CA ILE A 182 16.65 20.24 -13.55
C ILE A 182 17.40 19.19 -14.37
N VAL A 183 17.41 17.95 -13.90
CA VAL A 183 18.04 16.82 -14.60
C VAL A 183 16.99 15.74 -14.81
N LYS A 184 16.83 15.27 -16.03
CA LYS A 184 15.92 14.18 -16.39
C LYS A 184 16.39 12.85 -15.81
N TYR A 185 15.46 11.93 -15.52
CA TYR A 185 15.81 10.57 -15.06
C TYR A 185 16.64 9.82 -16.10
N SER A 186 16.32 9.98 -17.39
CA SER A 186 17.08 9.38 -18.49
C SER A 186 18.55 9.83 -18.54
N ASP A 187 18.88 11.02 -18.02
CA ASP A 187 20.25 11.51 -17.88
C ASP A 187 20.87 11.11 -16.53
N GLU A 188 20.15 11.29 -15.44
CA GLU A 188 20.62 11.02 -14.06
C GLU A 188 20.94 9.55 -13.84
N TYR A 189 20.11 8.65 -14.36
CA TYR A 189 20.21 7.21 -14.18
C TYR A 189 20.59 6.48 -15.47
N LYS A 190 21.19 7.18 -16.43
CA LYS A 190 21.46 6.71 -17.78
C LYS A 190 22.09 5.32 -17.87
N PRO A 191 23.16 4.98 -17.13
CA PRO A 191 23.81 3.69 -17.27
C PRO A 191 22.92 2.49 -16.88
N GLU A 192 22.07 2.66 -15.88
CA GLU A 192 21.13 1.65 -15.43
C GLU A 192 19.92 1.56 -16.36
N LEU A 193 19.40 2.71 -16.81
CA LEU A 193 18.24 2.76 -17.72
C LEU A 193 18.57 2.21 -19.10
N GLU A 194 19.78 2.40 -19.63
CA GLU A 194 20.24 1.76 -20.86
C GLU A 194 20.28 0.23 -20.75
N LYS A 195 20.79 -0.30 -19.61
CA LYS A 195 20.78 -1.75 -19.31
C LYS A 195 19.35 -2.26 -19.14
N LEU A 196 18.52 -1.53 -18.42
CA LEU A 196 17.11 -1.85 -18.20
C LEU A 196 16.38 -1.95 -19.55
N ALA A 197 16.50 -0.94 -20.40
CA ALA A 197 15.91 -0.93 -21.73
C ALA A 197 16.37 -2.10 -22.60
N ALA A 198 17.67 -2.44 -22.55
CA ALA A 198 18.20 -3.61 -23.27
C ALA A 198 17.58 -4.92 -22.80
N LEU A 199 17.40 -5.12 -21.49
CA LEU A 199 16.77 -6.30 -20.91
C LEU A 199 15.27 -6.39 -21.25
N LEU A 200 14.55 -5.27 -21.22
CA LEU A 200 13.15 -5.19 -21.63
C LEU A 200 12.97 -5.58 -23.10
N ARG A 201 13.87 -5.12 -24.00
CA ARG A 201 13.87 -5.51 -25.43
C ARG A 201 14.18 -7.00 -25.61
N GLN A 202 15.11 -7.57 -24.82
CA GLN A 202 15.39 -9.01 -24.84
C GLN A 202 14.15 -9.81 -24.37
N ALA A 203 13.47 -9.38 -23.33
CA ALA A 203 12.23 -10.00 -22.87
C ALA A 203 11.13 -9.89 -23.94
N ALA A 204 11.00 -8.72 -24.61
CA ALA A 204 10.07 -8.52 -25.72
C ALA A 204 10.34 -9.45 -26.90
N ALA A 205 11.61 -9.72 -27.22
CA ALA A 205 12.00 -10.66 -28.27
C ALA A 205 11.74 -12.12 -27.91
N SER A 206 11.74 -12.46 -26.62
CA SER A 206 11.53 -13.84 -26.13
C SER A 206 10.08 -14.26 -26.06
N THR A 207 9.15 -13.35 -25.70
CA THR A 207 7.73 -13.68 -25.52
C THR A 207 6.99 -13.91 -26.83
N ASP A 208 6.10 -14.89 -26.85
CA ASP A 208 5.17 -15.12 -27.97
C ASP A 208 3.94 -14.19 -27.91
N ASN A 209 3.68 -13.56 -26.75
CA ASN A 209 2.50 -12.71 -26.56
C ASN A 209 2.70 -11.32 -27.16
N ALA A 210 1.82 -10.94 -28.09
CA ALA A 210 1.93 -9.68 -28.83
C ALA A 210 1.72 -8.44 -27.96
N SER A 211 0.80 -8.48 -26.97
CA SER A 211 0.52 -7.35 -26.08
C SER A 211 1.68 -7.11 -25.12
N LEU A 212 2.27 -8.18 -24.58
CA LEU A 212 3.45 -8.09 -23.74
C LEU A 212 4.66 -7.55 -24.50
N ARG A 213 4.90 -8.06 -25.72
CA ARG A 213 5.96 -7.56 -26.61
C ARG A 213 5.82 -6.06 -26.87
N LYS A 214 4.59 -5.61 -27.21
CA LYS A 214 4.30 -4.19 -27.43
C LYS A 214 4.61 -3.35 -26.21
N PHE A 215 4.09 -3.74 -25.04
CA PHE A 215 4.32 -3.02 -23.78
C PHE A 215 5.82 -2.93 -23.47
N LEU A 216 6.54 -4.05 -23.48
CA LEU A 216 7.97 -4.10 -23.13
C LEU A 216 8.84 -3.26 -24.07
N THR A 217 8.52 -3.24 -25.38
CA THR A 217 9.22 -2.40 -26.34
C THR A 217 9.02 -0.91 -26.04
N LEU A 218 7.76 -0.49 -25.86
CA LEU A 218 7.45 0.91 -25.54
C LEU A 218 8.01 1.32 -24.16
N ARG A 219 8.02 0.42 -23.17
CA ARG A 219 8.60 0.68 -21.86
C ARG A 219 10.12 0.84 -21.93
N ALA A 220 10.79 0.06 -22.78
CA ALA A 220 12.21 0.24 -23.04
C ALA A 220 12.54 1.61 -23.65
N ASP A 221 11.68 2.10 -24.56
CA ASP A 221 11.83 3.44 -25.15
C ASP A 221 11.55 4.54 -24.11
N ALA A 222 10.53 4.34 -23.25
CA ALA A 222 10.19 5.25 -22.17
C ALA A 222 11.34 5.44 -21.17
N CYS A 223 12.06 4.37 -20.82
CA CYS A 223 13.23 4.45 -19.94
C CYS A 223 14.34 5.37 -20.48
N LEU A 224 14.42 5.54 -21.80
CA LEU A 224 15.46 6.35 -22.44
C LEU A 224 15.00 7.77 -22.79
N SER A 225 13.70 8.02 -22.78
CA SER A 225 13.11 9.30 -23.20
C SER A 225 12.39 10.07 -22.10
N ASP A 226 12.08 9.41 -20.97
CA ASP A 226 11.18 9.86 -19.91
C ASP A 226 9.72 10.08 -20.36
N ASP A 227 9.36 9.65 -21.58
CA ASP A 227 7.97 9.64 -22.04
C ASP A 227 7.34 8.26 -21.80
N TYR A 228 6.73 8.10 -20.63
CA TYR A 228 6.06 6.87 -20.22
C TYR A 228 4.64 6.71 -20.78
N LEU A 229 4.04 7.79 -21.30
CA LEU A 229 2.63 7.81 -21.73
C LEU A 229 2.27 6.69 -22.74
N PRO A 230 3.03 6.46 -23.85
CA PRO A 230 2.70 5.39 -24.79
C PRO A 230 2.77 3.98 -24.16
N SER A 231 3.74 3.76 -23.27
CA SER A 231 3.91 2.48 -22.60
C SER A 231 2.83 2.24 -21.52
N ASP A 232 2.35 3.27 -20.86
CA ASP A 232 1.28 3.15 -19.87
C ASP A 232 -0.06 2.84 -20.54
N PHE A 233 -0.36 3.42 -21.70
CA PHE A 233 -1.50 2.97 -22.53
C PHE A 233 -1.37 1.50 -22.93
N ALA A 234 -0.18 1.05 -23.34
CA ALA A 234 0.04 -0.36 -23.69
C ALA A 234 -0.07 -1.28 -22.46
N TRP A 235 0.31 -0.80 -21.26
CA TRP A 235 0.12 -1.52 -20.01
C TRP A 235 -1.36 -1.67 -19.62
N MET A 236 -2.18 -0.64 -19.86
CA MET A 236 -3.64 -0.74 -19.67
C MET A 236 -4.24 -1.81 -20.58
N ASP A 237 -3.75 -1.95 -21.81
CA ASP A 237 -4.20 -2.93 -22.80
C ASP A 237 -3.50 -4.30 -22.67
N LEU A 238 -2.64 -4.51 -21.67
CA LEU A 238 -1.88 -5.75 -21.51
C LEU A 238 -2.81 -6.94 -21.24
N ASP A 239 -2.78 -7.93 -22.15
CA ASP A 239 -3.46 -9.20 -22.01
C ASP A 239 -2.45 -10.34 -22.25
N SER A 240 -1.87 -10.82 -21.16
CA SER A 240 -0.77 -11.79 -21.16
C SER A 240 -0.80 -12.64 -19.90
N PRO A 241 -0.34 -13.92 -19.96
CA PRO A 241 -0.09 -14.72 -18.76
C PRO A 241 0.98 -14.11 -17.84
N VAL A 242 1.96 -13.40 -18.42
CA VAL A 242 2.97 -12.64 -17.68
C VAL A 242 2.45 -11.22 -17.49
N ASP A 243 2.32 -10.80 -16.24
CA ASP A 243 2.00 -9.42 -15.89
C ASP A 243 3.24 -8.75 -15.30
N ILE A 244 3.53 -7.54 -15.75
CA ILE A 244 4.72 -6.81 -15.34
C ILE A 244 4.39 -5.33 -15.18
N THR A 245 4.73 -4.79 -14.01
CA THR A 245 4.81 -3.36 -13.74
C THR A 245 6.27 -3.04 -13.48
N ILE A 246 6.85 -2.10 -14.20
CA ILE A 246 8.26 -1.71 -14.05
C ILE A 246 8.47 -0.27 -14.51
N GLY A 247 9.03 0.55 -13.62
CA GLY A 247 9.26 1.97 -13.87
C GLY A 247 9.17 2.83 -12.62
N PRO A 248 9.19 4.15 -12.77
CA PRO A 248 8.97 5.10 -11.70
C PRO A 248 7.46 5.41 -11.57
N TYR A 249 6.86 5.19 -10.39
CA TYR A 249 5.42 5.35 -10.20
C TYR A 249 5.06 6.14 -8.94
N GLU A 250 5.42 5.68 -7.73
CA GLU A 250 4.94 6.23 -6.49
C GLU A 250 5.80 7.40 -5.99
N THR A 251 5.15 8.43 -5.46
CA THR A 251 5.83 9.68 -5.06
C THR A 251 6.06 9.82 -3.56
N TYR A 252 5.74 8.79 -2.76
CA TYR A 252 5.83 8.84 -1.29
C TYR A 252 7.25 9.01 -0.74
N ASN A 253 8.28 8.63 -1.52
CA ASN A 253 9.68 8.82 -1.10
C ASN A 253 10.16 10.27 -1.20
N ASP A 254 9.48 11.13 -1.96
CA ASP A 254 9.64 12.58 -1.95
C ASP A 254 8.75 13.19 -0.86
N GLU A 255 9.20 13.12 0.39
CA GLU A 255 8.45 13.64 1.54
C GLU A 255 8.43 15.18 1.58
N TRP A 256 9.22 15.85 0.71
CA TRP A 256 9.19 17.31 0.61
C TRP A 256 7.97 17.83 -0.14
N PHE A 257 7.73 17.32 -1.33
CA PHE A 257 6.71 17.88 -2.23
C PHE A 257 5.79 16.81 -2.86
N GLY A 258 6.17 15.53 -2.81
CA GLY A 258 5.42 14.47 -3.48
C GLY A 258 5.46 14.55 -5.00
N TYR A 259 6.52 15.12 -5.58
CA TYR A 259 6.63 15.31 -7.03
C TYR A 259 7.38 14.18 -7.74
N LYS A 260 8.35 13.54 -7.06
CA LYS A 260 9.35 12.67 -7.69
C LYS A 260 8.98 11.20 -7.54
N ALA A 261 8.87 10.51 -8.68
CA ALA A 261 8.49 9.11 -8.71
C ALA A 261 9.66 8.17 -8.37
N ALA A 262 9.41 7.22 -7.46
CA ALA A 262 10.35 6.17 -7.10
C ALA A 262 10.25 4.99 -8.07
N PHE A 263 11.39 4.34 -8.34
CA PHE A 263 11.43 3.13 -9.14
C PHE A 263 10.93 1.92 -8.36
N GLU A 264 10.05 1.15 -9.00
CA GLU A 264 9.54 -0.13 -8.50
C GLU A 264 9.32 -1.13 -9.64
N ALA A 265 9.24 -2.40 -9.30
CA ALA A 265 8.88 -3.43 -10.25
C ALA A 265 8.15 -4.59 -9.57
N TYR A 266 7.14 -5.13 -10.26
CA TYR A 266 6.41 -6.34 -9.91
C TYR A 266 6.41 -7.26 -11.12
N VAL A 267 7.20 -8.33 -11.08
CA VAL A 267 7.18 -9.42 -12.08
C VAL A 267 6.21 -10.45 -11.59
N SER A 268 5.15 -10.73 -12.33
CA SER A 268 4.03 -11.52 -11.87
C SER A 268 3.49 -12.48 -12.95
N ILE A 269 2.75 -13.48 -12.52
CA ILE A 269 1.98 -14.38 -13.38
C ILE A 269 0.49 -14.18 -13.07
N ARG A 270 -0.31 -13.96 -14.11
CA ARG A 270 -1.75 -13.72 -13.97
C ARG A 270 -2.46 -14.96 -13.43
N ASP A 271 -3.29 -14.77 -12.40
CA ASP A 271 -4.19 -15.80 -11.89
C ASP A 271 -5.53 -15.72 -12.63
N GLN A 272 -5.65 -16.51 -13.69
CA GLN A 272 -6.85 -16.47 -14.53
C GLN A 272 -8.10 -16.93 -13.80
N LYS A 273 -7.97 -17.87 -12.84
CA LYS A 273 -9.11 -18.37 -12.06
C LYS A 273 -9.69 -17.26 -11.19
N GLU A 274 -8.82 -16.54 -10.48
CA GLU A 274 -9.26 -15.43 -9.62
C GLU A 274 -9.72 -14.21 -10.45
N THR A 275 -9.06 -13.93 -11.58
CA THR A 275 -9.52 -12.89 -12.52
C THR A 275 -10.92 -13.20 -13.07
N ASN A 276 -11.24 -14.45 -13.33
CA ASN A 276 -12.59 -14.85 -13.76
C ASN A 276 -13.65 -14.64 -12.67
N LYS A 277 -13.29 -14.76 -11.37
CA LYS A 277 -14.21 -14.39 -10.28
C LYS A 277 -14.58 -12.92 -10.35
N LEU A 278 -13.63 -12.04 -10.66
CA LEU A 278 -13.91 -10.60 -10.84
C LEU A 278 -14.90 -10.33 -11.96
N ASN A 279 -14.74 -11.00 -13.09
CA ASN A 279 -15.68 -10.90 -14.21
C ASN A 279 -17.08 -11.35 -13.79
N PHE A 280 -17.17 -12.42 -12.98
CA PHE A 280 -18.43 -12.90 -12.44
C PHE A 280 -19.09 -11.84 -11.55
N PHE A 281 -18.37 -11.21 -10.61
CA PHE A 281 -18.91 -10.11 -9.81
C PHE A 281 -19.36 -8.93 -10.68
N GLY A 282 -18.57 -8.58 -11.70
CA GLY A 282 -18.90 -7.51 -12.64
C GLY A 282 -20.23 -7.71 -13.35
N GLN A 283 -20.56 -8.95 -13.70
CA GLN A 283 -21.84 -9.31 -14.33
C GLN A 283 -23.04 -9.20 -13.37
N HIS A 284 -22.81 -9.26 -12.06
CA HIS A 284 -23.86 -9.21 -11.03
C HIS A 284 -23.96 -7.84 -10.34
N MET A 285 -23.19 -6.85 -10.75
CA MET A 285 -23.18 -5.55 -10.07
C MET A 285 -24.54 -4.86 -10.05
N GLN A 286 -25.29 -4.89 -11.17
CA GLN A 286 -26.62 -4.29 -11.20
C GLN A 286 -27.61 -5.03 -10.30
N GLU A 287 -27.53 -6.37 -10.26
CA GLU A 287 -28.34 -7.20 -9.34
C GLU A 287 -28.03 -6.83 -7.87
N LEU A 288 -26.75 -6.68 -7.52
CA LEU A 288 -26.35 -6.29 -6.17
C LEU A 288 -26.87 -4.87 -5.84
N GLU A 289 -26.70 -3.91 -6.74
CA GLU A 289 -27.22 -2.55 -6.58
C GLU A 289 -28.75 -2.52 -6.36
N ASP A 290 -29.48 -3.28 -7.16
CA ASP A 290 -30.96 -3.37 -7.08
C ASP A 290 -31.45 -3.97 -5.76
N HIS A 291 -30.58 -4.71 -5.04
CA HIS A 291 -30.89 -5.36 -3.76
C HIS A 291 -30.21 -4.75 -2.55
N LEU A 292 -29.42 -3.68 -2.74
CA LEU A 292 -28.79 -2.98 -1.60
C LEU A 292 -29.82 -2.68 -0.50
N PRO A 293 -29.45 -2.81 0.79
CA PRO A 293 -30.37 -2.61 1.91
C PRO A 293 -30.66 -1.13 2.20
N ILE A 294 -30.86 -0.34 1.16
CA ILE A 294 -31.20 1.09 1.21
C ILE A 294 -32.52 1.34 0.46
N ASP A 295 -33.18 2.48 0.74
CA ASP A 295 -34.35 2.92 -0.02
C ASP A 295 -34.06 2.91 -1.54
N ALA A 296 -34.99 2.34 -2.32
CA ALA A 296 -34.84 2.20 -3.77
C ALA A 296 -34.57 3.53 -4.50
N LYS A 297 -35.07 4.65 -3.97
CA LYS A 297 -34.84 5.99 -4.54
C LYS A 297 -33.36 6.44 -4.54
N TYR A 298 -32.51 5.78 -3.75
CA TYR A 298 -31.07 6.08 -3.64
C TYR A 298 -30.19 5.09 -4.41
N ARG A 299 -30.77 4.01 -4.96
CA ARG A 299 -30.06 3.03 -5.77
C ARG A 299 -29.78 3.59 -7.15
N ASN A 300 -28.66 3.19 -7.74
CA ASN A 300 -28.31 3.58 -9.10
C ASN A 300 -29.13 2.80 -10.12
N PRO A 301 -29.90 3.46 -10.98
CA PRO A 301 -30.69 2.76 -12.00
C PRO A 301 -29.81 2.07 -13.06
N LYS A 302 -28.54 2.47 -13.15
CA LYS A 302 -27.55 1.87 -14.04
C LYS A 302 -26.16 2.02 -13.42
N VAL A 303 -25.57 0.91 -13.02
CA VAL A 303 -24.20 0.86 -12.51
C VAL A 303 -23.20 0.99 -13.64
N GLY A 304 -22.12 1.73 -13.42
CA GLY A 304 -21.01 1.86 -14.36
C GLY A 304 -20.24 0.56 -14.57
N ALA A 305 -19.41 0.51 -15.60
CA ALA A 305 -18.49 -0.61 -15.78
C ALA A 305 -17.45 -0.64 -14.66
N LEU A 306 -17.06 -1.84 -14.22
CA LEU A 306 -15.93 -1.99 -13.30
C LEU A 306 -14.65 -1.43 -13.89
N ALA A 307 -13.86 -0.76 -13.06
CA ALA A 307 -12.49 -0.45 -13.40
C ALA A 307 -11.71 -1.76 -13.67
N PRO A 308 -10.79 -1.78 -14.65
CA PRO A 308 -9.98 -2.97 -14.92
C PRO A 308 -9.26 -3.45 -13.65
N MET A 309 -9.44 -4.72 -13.32
CA MET A 309 -8.80 -5.35 -12.17
C MET A 309 -8.21 -6.69 -12.59
N VAL A 310 -6.99 -6.98 -12.15
CA VAL A 310 -6.25 -8.20 -12.48
C VAL A 310 -5.72 -8.82 -11.20
N VAL A 311 -5.90 -10.12 -11.04
CA VAL A 311 -5.28 -10.89 -9.95
C VAL A 311 -4.03 -11.57 -10.48
N VAL A 312 -2.93 -11.42 -9.73
CA VAL A 312 -1.63 -11.98 -10.11
C VAL A 312 -0.97 -12.69 -8.93
N ASN A 313 -0.06 -13.60 -9.24
CA ASN A 313 0.89 -14.18 -8.29
C ASN A 313 2.28 -13.58 -8.57
N GLU A 314 2.81 -12.88 -7.60
CA GLU A 314 4.11 -12.22 -7.69
C GLU A 314 5.23 -13.25 -7.75
N VAL A 315 6.12 -13.11 -8.74
CA VAL A 315 7.35 -13.88 -8.90
C VAL A 315 8.51 -13.14 -8.24
N TYR A 316 8.54 -11.81 -8.39
CA TYR A 316 9.58 -10.95 -7.79
C TYR A 316 9.09 -9.52 -7.67
N GLY A 317 9.27 -8.94 -6.48
CA GLY A 317 9.10 -7.52 -6.21
C GLY A 317 10.44 -6.82 -6.04
N ALA A 318 10.58 -5.61 -6.55
CA ALA A 318 11.80 -4.81 -6.46
C ALA A 318 11.50 -3.33 -6.21
N GLY A 319 12.50 -2.62 -5.73
CA GLY A 319 12.44 -1.19 -5.50
C GLY A 319 11.49 -0.83 -4.35
N ASP A 320 10.68 0.19 -4.57
CA ASP A 320 9.78 0.74 -3.54
C ASP A 320 8.75 -0.29 -3.07
N GLY A 321 8.20 -1.09 -3.98
CA GLY A 321 7.21 -2.13 -3.68
C GLY A 321 7.74 -3.28 -2.80
N ASN A 322 9.06 -3.42 -2.65
CA ASN A 322 9.70 -4.45 -1.81
C ASN A 322 10.55 -3.80 -0.70
N MET A 323 9.94 -2.87 0.05
CA MET A 323 10.58 -2.17 1.15
C MET A 323 9.70 -2.19 2.40
N GLY A 324 10.19 -2.82 3.48
CA GLY A 324 9.44 -2.90 4.75
C GLY A 324 8.12 -3.65 4.59
N VAL A 325 7.00 -2.95 4.78
CA VAL A 325 5.65 -3.51 4.59
C VAL A 325 5.40 -3.77 3.10
N GLN A 326 5.09 -5.02 2.77
CA GLN A 326 4.94 -5.44 1.39
C GLN A 326 3.63 -4.95 0.78
N THR A 327 3.69 -4.48 -0.45
CA THR A 327 2.52 -4.13 -1.25
C THR A 327 1.63 -5.35 -1.45
N ALA A 328 0.34 -5.20 -1.24
CA ALA A 328 -0.65 -6.28 -1.39
C ALA A 328 -1.57 -6.06 -2.60
N ALA A 329 -1.71 -4.82 -3.03
CA ALA A 329 -2.40 -4.37 -4.23
C ALA A 329 -1.90 -2.98 -4.60
N TYR A 330 -2.06 -2.58 -5.86
CA TYR A 330 -1.77 -1.23 -6.32
C TYR A 330 -2.68 -0.83 -7.48
N ASN A 331 -2.84 0.47 -7.67
CA ASN A 331 -3.71 1.05 -8.69
C ASN A 331 -2.91 2.07 -9.51
N LEU A 332 -2.71 1.79 -10.79
CA LEU A 332 -1.90 2.58 -11.71
C LEU A 332 -2.62 2.73 -13.07
N PRO A 333 -2.19 3.65 -13.92
CA PRO A 333 -1.14 4.65 -13.74
C PRO A 333 -1.58 5.81 -12.84
N ASN A 334 -0.60 6.65 -12.42
CA ASN A 334 -0.84 7.90 -11.71
C ASN A 334 -0.96 9.12 -12.63
N ASP A 335 -0.84 8.93 -13.95
CA ASP A 335 -0.89 10.03 -14.93
C ASP A 335 -2.33 10.37 -15.30
N GLU A 336 -2.77 11.58 -14.96
CA GLU A 336 -4.12 12.08 -15.22
C GLU A 336 -4.50 12.08 -16.71
N ARG A 337 -3.53 12.15 -17.61
CA ARG A 337 -3.76 12.06 -19.06
C ARG A 337 -4.25 10.68 -19.51
N ILE A 338 -3.94 9.65 -18.72
CA ILE A 338 -4.42 8.27 -18.94
C ILE A 338 -5.68 8.04 -18.15
N ILE A 339 -5.68 8.42 -16.86
CA ILE A 339 -6.82 8.23 -15.96
C ILE A 339 -8.09 8.83 -16.57
N SER A 340 -8.01 10.04 -17.12
CA SER A 340 -9.14 10.71 -17.75
C SER A 340 -9.68 10.01 -19.02
N GLN A 341 -8.86 9.20 -19.72
CA GLN A 341 -9.23 8.53 -20.96
C GLN A 341 -9.57 7.04 -20.79
N ARG A 342 -8.93 6.35 -19.85
CA ARG A 342 -8.97 4.90 -19.69
C ARG A 342 -9.24 4.46 -18.24
N GLY A 343 -9.31 5.41 -17.29
CA GLY A 343 -9.32 5.09 -15.88
C GLY A 343 -7.97 4.52 -15.42
N SER A 344 -7.99 3.80 -14.33
CA SER A 344 -6.83 3.09 -13.77
C SER A 344 -7.09 1.58 -13.76
N LYS A 345 -6.01 0.81 -13.67
CA LYS A 345 -6.04 -0.66 -13.54
C LYS A 345 -5.51 -1.05 -12.17
N ARG A 346 -6.28 -1.88 -11.46
CA ARG A 346 -5.89 -2.41 -10.15
C ARG A 346 -5.27 -3.79 -10.30
N ILE A 347 -4.14 -3.97 -9.65
CA ILE A 347 -3.45 -5.26 -9.57
C ILE A 347 -3.53 -5.77 -8.14
N MET A 348 -3.98 -7.03 -7.97
CA MET A 348 -4.11 -7.70 -6.68
C MET A 348 -3.06 -8.82 -6.58
N LEU A 349 -2.13 -8.72 -5.62
CA LEU A 349 -1.05 -9.69 -5.42
C LEU A 349 -1.52 -10.85 -4.53
N ARG A 350 -2.12 -11.88 -5.14
CA ARG A 350 -2.80 -12.97 -4.42
C ARG A 350 -1.87 -13.75 -3.49
N ASN A 351 -0.72 -14.19 -3.97
CA ASN A 351 0.22 -14.97 -3.16
C ASN A 351 0.88 -14.15 -2.03
N VAL A 352 1.02 -12.84 -2.20
CA VAL A 352 1.40 -11.92 -1.12
C VAL A 352 0.31 -11.84 -0.06
N GLN A 353 -0.95 -11.70 -0.48
CA GLN A 353 -2.11 -11.72 0.42
C GLN A 353 -2.21 -13.06 1.17
N GLU A 354 -1.96 -14.19 0.50
CA GLU A 354 -1.95 -15.52 1.12
C GLU A 354 -0.83 -15.66 2.15
N ALA A 355 0.37 -15.18 1.83
CA ALA A 355 1.50 -15.16 2.75
C ALA A 355 1.20 -14.30 3.99
N LYS A 356 0.59 -13.13 3.81
CA LYS A 356 0.13 -12.27 4.93
C LYS A 356 -0.98 -12.93 5.73
N PHE A 357 -1.91 -13.63 5.09
CA PHE A 357 -2.95 -14.40 5.77
C PHE A 357 -2.32 -15.46 6.69
N GLN A 358 -1.37 -16.24 6.19
CA GLN A 358 -0.72 -17.29 6.97
C GLN A 358 0.17 -16.74 8.10
N SER A 359 0.95 -15.70 7.80
CA SER A 359 1.97 -15.17 8.71
C SER A 359 1.43 -14.17 9.74
N THR A 360 0.31 -13.50 9.45
CA THR A 360 -0.25 -12.44 10.29
C THR A 360 -1.66 -12.78 10.75
N LEU A 361 -2.59 -13.05 9.82
CA LEU A 361 -3.99 -13.24 10.19
C LEU A 361 -4.22 -14.55 10.94
N THR A 362 -3.57 -15.64 10.55
CA THR A 362 -3.66 -16.92 11.28
C THR A 362 -3.20 -16.82 12.75
N PRO A 363 -2.04 -16.20 13.06
CA PRO A 363 -1.68 -15.90 14.45
C PRO A 363 -2.69 -14.99 15.18
N ILE A 364 -3.23 -13.97 14.51
CA ILE A 364 -4.28 -13.12 15.09
C ILE A 364 -5.50 -13.95 15.47
N ALA A 365 -6.00 -14.78 14.54
CA ALA A 365 -7.16 -15.63 14.79
C ALA A 365 -6.98 -16.55 15.99
N LYS A 366 -5.76 -17.07 16.21
CA LYS A 366 -5.45 -17.89 17.41
C LYS A 366 -5.54 -17.11 18.71
N ILE A 367 -5.41 -15.80 18.69
CA ILE A 367 -5.51 -14.92 19.86
C ILE A 367 -6.95 -14.47 20.06
N VAL A 368 -7.63 -14.07 18.97
CA VAL A 368 -8.92 -13.38 19.06
C VAL A 368 -10.13 -14.30 18.91
N LEU A 369 -9.97 -15.49 18.32
CA LEU A 369 -11.05 -16.46 18.20
C LEU A 369 -10.89 -17.60 19.21
N ARG A 370 -12.03 -18.16 19.66
CA ARG A 370 -12.02 -19.39 20.44
C ARG A 370 -11.51 -20.57 19.61
N PRO A 371 -10.92 -21.62 20.23
CA PRO A 371 -10.33 -22.76 19.51
C PRO A 371 -11.27 -23.46 18.53
N ASP A 372 -12.55 -23.55 18.86
CA ASP A 372 -13.58 -24.14 18.01
C ASP A 372 -13.91 -23.32 16.76
N ALA A 373 -13.73 -22.00 16.82
CA ALA A 373 -13.92 -21.07 15.69
C ALA A 373 -12.67 -20.91 14.81
N GLN A 374 -11.48 -21.22 15.33
CA GLN A 374 -10.22 -21.05 14.58
C GLN A 374 -10.15 -21.92 13.31
N LYS A 375 -10.82 -23.08 13.30
CA LYS A 375 -10.90 -23.98 12.14
C LYS A 375 -11.69 -23.40 10.97
N ASP A 376 -12.52 -22.40 11.23
CA ASP A 376 -13.35 -21.74 10.23
C ASP A 376 -12.61 -20.57 9.54
N LEU A 377 -11.36 -20.26 9.93
CA LEU A 377 -10.51 -19.30 9.25
C LEU A 377 -10.23 -19.78 7.82
N ASP A 378 -10.53 -18.95 6.82
CA ASP A 378 -10.53 -19.36 5.42
C ASP A 378 -9.95 -18.28 4.49
N PHE A 379 -8.93 -18.66 3.71
CA PHE A 379 -8.26 -17.72 2.81
C PHE A 379 -9.16 -17.26 1.65
N ASP A 380 -9.98 -18.16 1.08
CA ASP A 380 -10.88 -17.77 -0.01
C ASP A 380 -11.92 -16.76 0.47
N SER A 381 -12.44 -16.91 1.70
CA SER A 381 -13.33 -15.92 2.33
C SER A 381 -12.63 -14.60 2.54
N PHE A 382 -11.39 -14.61 3.02
CA PHE A 382 -10.58 -13.40 3.21
C PHE A 382 -10.31 -12.67 1.90
N PHE A 383 -9.78 -13.38 0.90
CA PHE A 383 -9.37 -12.80 -0.37
C PHE A 383 -10.58 -12.35 -1.20
N THR A 384 -11.65 -13.14 -1.22
CA THR A 384 -12.87 -12.77 -1.96
C THR A 384 -13.58 -11.58 -1.30
N HIS A 385 -13.49 -11.42 0.04
CA HIS A 385 -14.00 -10.20 0.69
C HIS A 385 -13.20 -8.97 0.27
N ILE A 386 -11.87 -9.04 0.16
CA ILE A 386 -11.07 -7.92 -0.36
C ILE A 386 -11.49 -7.58 -1.80
N LEU A 387 -11.71 -8.58 -2.67
CA LEU A 387 -12.22 -8.34 -4.03
C LEU A 387 -13.60 -7.68 -4.01
N ALA A 388 -14.50 -8.15 -3.14
CA ALA A 388 -15.83 -7.58 -2.99
C ALA A 388 -15.79 -6.13 -2.49
N HIS A 389 -14.92 -5.82 -1.50
CA HIS A 389 -14.68 -4.47 -1.03
C HIS A 389 -14.33 -3.51 -2.20
N GLU A 390 -13.35 -3.90 -3.02
CA GLU A 390 -12.90 -3.08 -4.15
C GLU A 390 -13.99 -2.87 -5.22
N ILE A 391 -14.83 -3.86 -5.42
CA ILE A 391 -15.96 -3.79 -6.36
C ILE A 391 -17.07 -2.91 -5.82
N THR A 392 -17.36 -3.01 -4.52
CA THR A 392 -18.49 -2.30 -3.90
C THR A 392 -18.23 -0.83 -3.64
N HIS A 393 -17.01 -0.31 -3.85
CA HIS A 393 -16.79 1.12 -4.06
C HIS A 393 -17.61 1.68 -5.23
N GLY A 394 -17.91 0.86 -6.23
CA GLY A 394 -18.76 1.21 -7.37
C GLY A 394 -20.27 1.10 -7.14
N LEU A 395 -20.72 0.65 -5.96
CA LEU A 395 -22.13 0.51 -5.60
C LEU A 395 -22.58 1.59 -4.61
N GLY A 396 -23.90 1.83 -4.60
CA GLY A 396 -24.50 2.82 -3.73
C GLY A 396 -24.50 4.24 -4.29
N PRO A 397 -24.88 5.24 -3.50
CA PRO A 397 -25.11 6.60 -3.96
C PRO A 397 -23.83 7.32 -4.42
N HIS A 398 -23.77 7.72 -5.69
CA HIS A 398 -22.69 8.56 -6.23
C HIS A 398 -23.04 10.03 -6.28
N LEU A 399 -24.33 10.37 -6.25
CA LEU A 399 -24.86 11.72 -6.26
C LEU A 399 -25.74 11.96 -5.03
N THR A 400 -25.69 13.16 -4.52
CA THR A 400 -26.50 13.64 -3.40
C THR A 400 -27.31 14.86 -3.83
N LYS A 401 -28.36 15.17 -3.07
CA LYS A 401 -29.10 16.44 -3.19
C LYS A 401 -29.18 17.09 -1.83
N VAL A 402 -28.29 18.04 -1.56
CA VAL A 402 -28.26 18.80 -0.32
C VAL A 402 -28.77 20.21 -0.59
N GLY A 403 -29.83 20.61 0.11
CA GLY A 403 -30.47 21.92 -0.10
C GLY A 403 -30.99 22.15 -1.53
N GLY A 404 -31.35 21.08 -2.25
CA GLY A 404 -31.88 21.15 -3.62
C GLY A 404 -30.80 21.27 -4.71
N LYS A 405 -29.50 21.26 -4.35
CA LYS A 405 -28.36 21.27 -5.28
C LYS A 405 -27.77 19.88 -5.41
N GLU A 406 -27.40 19.51 -6.63
CA GLU A 406 -26.63 18.29 -6.87
C GLU A 406 -25.23 18.44 -6.32
N SER A 407 -24.76 17.37 -5.67
CA SER A 407 -23.46 17.26 -5.03
C SER A 407 -22.98 15.80 -5.07
N THR A 408 -21.92 15.48 -4.37
CA THR A 408 -21.43 14.12 -4.19
C THR A 408 -21.22 13.82 -2.70
N PRO A 409 -21.31 12.54 -2.27
CA PRO A 409 -21.01 12.16 -0.89
C PRO A 409 -19.66 12.72 -0.42
N ARG A 410 -18.64 12.70 -1.29
CA ARG A 410 -17.30 13.22 -0.99
C ARG A 410 -17.30 14.71 -0.65
N GLN A 411 -18.05 15.52 -1.41
CA GLN A 411 -18.13 16.96 -1.17
C GLN A 411 -18.92 17.28 0.10
N ASP A 412 -20.01 16.55 0.34
CA ASP A 412 -20.91 16.81 1.45
C ASP A 412 -20.37 16.30 2.78
N LEU A 413 -19.75 15.10 2.81
CA LEU A 413 -19.19 14.47 4.01
C LEU A 413 -17.79 14.97 4.38
N LYS A 414 -17.10 15.70 3.48
CA LYS A 414 -15.81 16.38 3.75
C LYS A 414 -14.77 15.43 4.35
N ASP A 415 -14.21 15.78 5.52
CA ASP A 415 -13.21 15.01 6.27
C ASP A 415 -13.74 13.67 6.82
N ALA A 416 -15.04 13.48 6.89
CA ALA A 416 -15.65 12.22 7.28
C ALA A 416 -15.74 11.22 6.12
N TYR A 417 -15.72 11.69 4.87
CA TYR A 417 -16.00 10.87 3.69
C TYR A 417 -15.14 9.61 3.63
N ALA A 418 -13.82 9.74 3.66
CA ALA A 418 -12.94 8.58 3.52
C ALA A 418 -13.23 7.47 4.54
N THR A 419 -13.51 7.83 5.79
CA THR A 419 -13.84 6.84 6.85
C THR A 419 -15.17 6.15 6.58
N ILE A 420 -16.19 6.88 6.14
CA ILE A 420 -17.53 6.34 5.85
C ILE A 420 -17.48 5.47 4.60
N GLU A 421 -16.80 5.92 3.52
CA GLU A 421 -16.65 5.18 2.26
C GLU A 421 -15.92 3.85 2.47
N GLU A 422 -14.80 3.83 3.23
CA GLU A 422 -14.10 2.59 3.54
C GLU A 422 -14.95 1.63 4.39
N ALA A 423 -15.70 2.15 5.37
CA ALA A 423 -16.64 1.35 6.14
C ALA A 423 -17.77 0.81 5.28
N LYS A 424 -18.28 1.62 4.34
CA LYS A 424 -19.33 1.23 3.39
C LYS A 424 -18.80 0.15 2.45
N ALA A 425 -17.64 0.31 1.84
CA ALA A 425 -17.09 -0.68 0.92
C ALA A 425 -16.87 -2.04 1.60
N ASP A 426 -16.29 -2.05 2.80
CA ASP A 426 -16.09 -3.28 3.58
C ASP A 426 -17.41 -4.00 3.90
N ILE A 427 -18.39 -3.26 4.41
CA ILE A 427 -19.64 -3.88 4.88
C ILE A 427 -20.59 -4.22 3.74
N THR A 428 -20.62 -3.41 2.67
CA THR A 428 -21.37 -3.72 1.44
C THR A 428 -20.76 -4.96 0.76
N GLY A 429 -19.43 -5.09 0.75
CA GLY A 429 -18.74 -6.29 0.28
C GLY A 429 -19.14 -7.54 1.06
N LEU A 430 -19.15 -7.45 2.39
CA LEU A 430 -19.57 -8.54 3.26
C LEU A 430 -21.07 -8.90 3.05
N TRP A 431 -21.93 -7.88 2.92
CA TRP A 431 -23.35 -8.05 2.61
C TRP A 431 -23.54 -8.73 1.24
N ALA A 432 -22.84 -8.26 0.22
CA ALA A 432 -22.91 -8.79 -1.14
C ALA A 432 -22.53 -10.27 -1.18
N LEU A 433 -21.43 -10.66 -0.54
CA LEU A 433 -21.04 -12.07 -0.44
C LEU A 433 -22.10 -12.90 0.28
N SER A 434 -22.64 -12.41 1.40
CA SER A 434 -23.71 -13.10 2.14
C SER A 434 -24.98 -13.24 1.31
N TYR A 435 -25.36 -12.20 0.53
CA TYR A 435 -26.49 -12.24 -0.40
C TYR A 435 -26.27 -13.28 -1.50
N MET A 436 -25.14 -13.24 -2.20
CA MET A 436 -24.83 -14.17 -3.29
C MET A 436 -24.72 -15.62 -2.80
N MET A 437 -24.20 -15.85 -1.58
CA MET A 437 -24.22 -17.17 -0.94
C MET A 437 -25.66 -17.68 -0.76
N GLN A 438 -26.57 -16.84 -0.28
CA GLN A 438 -27.98 -17.20 -0.10
C GLN A 438 -28.67 -17.52 -1.44
N GLN A 439 -28.33 -16.82 -2.51
CA GLN A 439 -28.82 -17.09 -3.86
C GLN A 439 -28.18 -18.34 -4.52
N GLY A 440 -27.18 -18.97 -3.88
CA GLY A 440 -26.47 -20.12 -4.45
C GLY A 440 -25.56 -19.77 -5.63
N GLN A 441 -25.16 -18.51 -5.75
CA GLN A 441 -24.34 -18.01 -6.85
C GLN A 441 -22.84 -18.25 -6.63
N LEU A 442 -22.41 -18.48 -5.38
CA LEU A 442 -21.03 -18.76 -5.03
C LEU A 442 -20.79 -20.26 -4.82
N GLN A 443 -19.52 -20.69 -4.97
CA GLN A 443 -19.09 -22.07 -4.85
C GLN A 443 -17.89 -22.24 -3.92
N GLY A 444 -17.52 -23.49 -3.64
CA GLY A 444 -16.36 -23.81 -2.80
C GLY A 444 -16.59 -23.43 -1.34
N SER A 445 -15.62 -22.80 -0.71
CA SER A 445 -15.68 -22.39 0.70
C SER A 445 -16.73 -21.29 0.96
N LEU A 446 -17.13 -20.55 -0.07
CA LEU A 446 -18.19 -19.54 -0.05
C LEU A 446 -19.52 -20.04 -0.60
N GLY A 447 -19.72 -21.36 -0.75
CA GLY A 447 -21.00 -21.95 -1.13
C GLY A 447 -22.07 -21.73 -0.06
N GLN A 448 -23.22 -22.41 -0.23
CA GLN A 448 -24.33 -22.29 0.71
C GLN A 448 -24.08 -23.05 2.02
N GLY A 449 -24.74 -22.61 3.07
CA GLY A 449 -24.84 -23.32 4.35
C GLY A 449 -24.02 -22.72 5.48
N GLU A 450 -24.32 -23.18 6.68
CA GLU A 450 -23.79 -22.63 7.95
C GLU A 450 -22.25 -22.65 8.05
N THR A 451 -21.63 -23.69 7.48
CA THR A 451 -20.15 -23.79 7.48
C THR A 451 -19.51 -22.67 6.66
N ALA A 452 -20.07 -22.35 5.49
CA ALA A 452 -19.59 -21.25 4.65
C ALA A 452 -19.83 -19.88 5.32
N GLU A 453 -20.99 -19.70 5.98
CA GLU A 453 -21.28 -18.49 6.76
C GLU A 453 -20.29 -18.33 7.94
N ARG A 454 -19.97 -19.39 8.67
CA ARG A 454 -18.95 -19.34 9.74
C ARG A 454 -17.59 -18.94 9.19
N LYS A 455 -17.19 -19.49 8.05
CA LYS A 455 -15.93 -19.11 7.39
C LYS A 455 -15.92 -17.65 7.02
N LEU A 456 -16.95 -17.15 6.33
CA LEU A 456 -17.04 -15.76 5.91
C LEU A 456 -16.98 -14.79 7.10
N PHE A 457 -17.92 -14.90 8.03
CA PHE A 457 -18.05 -13.95 9.13
C PHE A 457 -16.96 -14.11 10.21
N GLY A 458 -16.49 -15.34 10.46
CA GLY A 458 -15.38 -15.60 11.39
C GLY A 458 -14.04 -15.06 10.86
N THR A 459 -13.81 -15.23 9.56
CA THR A 459 -12.62 -14.68 8.90
C THR A 459 -12.66 -13.15 8.87
N PHE A 460 -13.82 -12.56 8.57
CA PHE A 460 -14.01 -11.10 8.61
C PHE A 460 -13.77 -10.54 10.02
N LEU A 461 -14.30 -11.16 11.06
CA LEU A 461 -14.04 -10.78 12.44
C LEU A 461 -12.54 -10.78 12.77
N ALA A 462 -11.82 -11.85 12.41
CA ALA A 462 -10.37 -11.93 12.63
C ALA A 462 -9.61 -10.87 11.83
N SER A 463 -10.00 -10.60 10.56
CA SER A 463 -9.36 -9.59 9.71
C SER A 463 -9.56 -8.18 10.25
N GLY A 464 -10.68 -7.90 10.93
CA GLY A 464 -10.91 -6.63 11.61
C GLY A 464 -9.85 -6.32 12.66
N PHE A 465 -9.39 -7.31 13.41
CA PHE A 465 -8.29 -7.12 14.38
C PHE A 465 -6.96 -6.83 13.68
N ARG A 466 -6.70 -7.42 12.50
CA ARG A 466 -5.51 -7.09 11.71
C ARG A 466 -5.50 -5.61 11.32
N THR A 467 -6.63 -5.07 10.89
CA THR A 467 -6.75 -3.66 10.51
C THR A 467 -6.59 -2.74 11.73
N LEU A 468 -7.22 -3.07 12.86
CA LEU A 468 -7.14 -2.28 14.09
C LEU A 468 -5.77 -2.36 14.79
N HIS A 469 -4.93 -3.35 14.46
CA HIS A 469 -3.61 -3.53 15.08
C HIS A 469 -2.67 -2.33 14.90
N PHE A 470 -2.83 -1.58 13.81
CA PHE A 470 -2.04 -0.40 13.50
C PHE A 470 -2.59 0.91 14.08
N GLY A 471 -3.65 0.84 14.90
CA GLY A 471 -4.31 2.01 15.49
C GLY A 471 -5.40 2.59 14.60
N LEU A 472 -5.81 3.85 14.88
CA LEU A 472 -6.94 4.53 14.21
C LEU A 472 -6.48 5.73 13.35
N THR A 473 -5.31 5.64 12.75
CA THR A 473 -4.70 6.77 12.01
C THR A 473 -5.22 6.91 10.60
N ASP A 474 -5.53 5.79 9.92
CA ASP A 474 -6.02 5.77 8.55
C ASP A 474 -7.53 5.54 8.44
N ALA A 475 -8.08 5.71 7.23
CA ALA A 475 -9.51 5.60 6.96
C ALA A 475 -10.04 4.17 7.14
N HIS A 476 -9.29 3.16 6.69
CA HIS A 476 -9.70 1.75 6.82
C HIS A 476 -9.80 1.33 8.30
N ALA A 477 -8.81 1.71 9.13
CA ALA A 477 -8.83 1.40 10.56
C ALA A 477 -9.98 2.09 11.28
N ARG A 478 -10.29 3.34 10.92
CA ARG A 478 -11.47 4.06 11.45
C ARG A 478 -12.78 3.43 10.97
N GLY A 479 -12.86 3.07 9.70
CA GLY A 479 -14.01 2.34 9.14
C GLY A 479 -14.23 1.00 9.83
N MET A 480 -13.16 0.23 10.03
CA MET A 480 -13.22 -1.04 10.76
C MET A 480 -13.64 -0.88 12.22
N ALA A 481 -13.23 0.20 12.89
CA ALA A 481 -13.69 0.48 14.25
C ALA A 481 -15.21 0.72 14.31
N ILE A 482 -15.78 1.43 13.32
CA ILE A 482 -17.23 1.59 13.20
C ILE A 482 -17.91 0.22 13.07
N GLN A 483 -17.43 -0.61 12.16
CA GLN A 483 -17.99 -1.94 11.89
C GLN A 483 -17.91 -2.84 13.12
N MET A 484 -16.72 -2.97 13.71
CA MET A 484 -16.48 -3.80 14.90
C MET A 484 -17.42 -3.42 16.04
N ASN A 485 -17.48 -2.12 16.36
CA ASN A 485 -18.25 -1.63 17.49
C ASN A 485 -19.77 -1.71 17.25
N PHE A 486 -20.23 -1.45 16.03
CA PHE A 486 -21.64 -1.58 15.68
C PHE A 486 -22.09 -3.04 15.72
N LEU A 487 -21.32 -3.96 15.13
CA LEU A 487 -21.63 -5.39 15.11
C LEU A 487 -21.59 -6.00 16.52
N LEU A 488 -20.74 -5.50 17.42
CA LEU A 488 -20.76 -5.84 18.85
C LEU A 488 -22.03 -5.33 19.54
N ASP A 489 -22.46 -4.08 19.29
CA ASP A 489 -23.68 -3.50 19.87
C ASP A 489 -24.94 -4.25 19.41
N LYS A 490 -24.96 -4.76 18.19
CA LYS A 490 -26.08 -5.55 17.63
C LYS A 490 -25.98 -7.03 17.99
N GLY A 491 -24.90 -7.46 18.64
CA GLY A 491 -24.66 -8.83 19.05
C GLY A 491 -24.37 -9.78 17.89
N GLY A 492 -24.09 -9.28 16.68
CA GLY A 492 -23.57 -10.05 15.54
C GLY A 492 -22.17 -10.56 15.85
N PHE A 493 -21.31 -9.70 16.38
CA PHE A 493 -20.09 -10.09 17.07
C PHE A 493 -20.35 -10.20 18.57
N VAL A 494 -19.66 -11.13 19.23
CA VAL A 494 -19.80 -11.42 20.65
C VAL A 494 -18.43 -11.34 21.31
N SER A 495 -18.26 -10.45 22.29
CA SER A 495 -17.09 -10.45 23.17
C SER A 495 -17.31 -11.45 24.30
N HIS A 496 -16.30 -12.27 24.60
CA HIS A 496 -16.33 -13.20 25.72
C HIS A 496 -15.70 -12.63 27.01
N GLY A 497 -15.24 -11.37 26.98
CA GLY A 497 -14.67 -10.66 28.14
C GLY A 497 -13.22 -11.04 28.47
N ASP A 498 -12.70 -12.13 27.92
CA ASP A 498 -11.31 -12.59 28.09
C ASP A 498 -10.35 -12.13 26.99
N GLY A 499 -10.86 -11.31 26.03
CA GLY A 499 -10.16 -10.85 24.83
C GLY A 499 -10.30 -11.83 23.67
N THR A 500 -11.22 -12.79 23.75
CA THR A 500 -11.67 -13.60 22.62
C THR A 500 -13.05 -13.18 22.17
N PHE A 501 -13.35 -13.46 20.90
CA PHE A 501 -14.57 -13.04 20.23
C PHE A 501 -15.17 -14.20 19.43
N GLY A 502 -16.43 -14.05 19.06
CA GLY A 502 -17.16 -15.00 18.24
C GLY A 502 -18.22 -14.30 17.39
N VAL A 503 -18.91 -15.09 16.56
CA VAL A 503 -19.99 -14.65 15.68
C VAL A 503 -21.30 -15.34 16.06
N ASP A 504 -22.37 -14.59 16.28
CA ASP A 504 -23.73 -15.10 16.37
C ASP A 504 -24.35 -15.12 14.96
N LEU A 505 -24.42 -16.30 14.34
CA LEU A 505 -24.91 -16.45 12.95
C LEU A 505 -26.37 -16.03 12.76
N LYS A 506 -27.18 -16.01 13.82
CA LYS A 506 -28.57 -15.58 13.75
C LYS A 506 -28.68 -14.04 13.71
N LYS A 507 -27.71 -13.35 14.32
CA LYS A 507 -27.72 -11.88 14.46
C LYS A 507 -26.80 -11.17 13.47
N ILE A 508 -25.75 -11.83 12.98
CA ILE A 508 -24.74 -11.15 12.16
C ILE A 508 -25.33 -10.65 10.82
N LYS A 509 -26.12 -11.44 10.12
CA LYS A 509 -26.69 -11.04 8.81
C LYS A 509 -27.61 -9.82 8.91
N PRO A 510 -28.63 -9.78 9.82
CA PRO A 510 -29.40 -8.56 9.99
C PRO A 510 -28.59 -7.39 10.50
N ALA A 511 -27.56 -7.60 11.33
CA ALA A 511 -26.69 -6.51 11.80
C ALA A 511 -25.83 -5.94 10.66
N VAL A 512 -25.29 -6.77 9.78
CA VAL A 512 -24.58 -6.35 8.55
C VAL A 512 -25.49 -5.53 7.66
N SER A 513 -26.69 -6.02 7.35
CA SER A 513 -27.67 -5.28 6.51
C SER A 513 -28.10 -3.95 7.15
N GLU A 514 -28.21 -3.89 8.47
CA GLU A 514 -28.54 -2.64 9.17
C GLU A 514 -27.38 -1.64 9.10
N LEU A 515 -26.14 -2.09 9.34
CA LEU A 515 -24.97 -1.23 9.24
C LEU A 515 -24.78 -0.68 7.82
N ASP A 516 -24.90 -1.55 6.83
CA ASP A 516 -24.78 -1.19 5.42
C ASP A 516 -25.84 -0.14 5.04
N ARG A 517 -27.10 -0.34 5.41
CA ARG A 517 -28.17 0.65 5.22
C ARG A 517 -27.85 2.00 5.86
N GLU A 518 -27.29 2.01 7.06
CA GLU A 518 -26.95 3.23 7.78
C GLU A 518 -25.85 4.02 7.05
N LEU A 519 -24.77 3.35 6.64
CA LEU A 519 -23.65 3.99 5.93
C LEU A 519 -24.08 4.48 4.54
N LEU A 520 -24.77 3.66 3.78
CA LEU A 520 -25.35 4.05 2.48
C LEU A 520 -26.33 5.24 2.62
N THR A 521 -27.11 5.30 3.71
CA THR A 521 -28.03 6.42 3.95
C THR A 521 -27.27 7.71 4.28
N ILE A 522 -26.20 7.63 5.07
CA ILE A 522 -25.31 8.78 5.35
C ILE A 522 -24.75 9.35 4.05
N GLU A 523 -24.28 8.50 3.15
CA GLU A 523 -23.77 8.92 1.84
C GLU A 523 -24.88 9.49 0.95
N ALA A 524 -26.00 8.79 0.82
CA ALA A 524 -27.12 9.22 -0.02
C ALA A 524 -27.67 10.59 0.35
N THR A 525 -27.67 10.92 1.63
CA THR A 525 -28.20 12.18 2.16
C THR A 525 -27.14 13.26 2.32
N GLY A 526 -25.85 12.93 2.19
CA GLY A 526 -24.74 13.85 2.47
C GLY A 526 -24.77 14.38 3.91
N ASP A 527 -25.27 13.59 4.86
CA ASP A 527 -25.48 14.01 6.25
C ASP A 527 -24.16 14.02 7.04
N TYR A 528 -23.41 15.10 6.88
CA TYR A 528 -22.15 15.32 7.56
C TYR A 528 -22.27 15.26 9.09
N ALA A 529 -23.35 15.83 9.65
CA ALA A 529 -23.54 15.84 11.10
C ALA A 529 -23.69 14.42 11.63
N ARG A 530 -24.51 13.60 10.97
CA ARG A 530 -24.69 12.16 11.31
C ARG A 530 -23.38 11.38 11.14
N ALA A 531 -22.63 11.61 10.06
CA ALA A 531 -21.32 10.99 9.85
C ALA A 531 -20.36 11.29 11.03
N LYS A 532 -20.27 12.55 11.45
CA LYS A 532 -19.43 12.96 12.59
C LYS A 532 -19.91 12.36 13.91
N ASP A 533 -21.23 12.25 14.11
CA ASP A 533 -21.80 11.60 15.30
C ASP A 533 -21.45 10.10 15.35
N TRP A 534 -21.55 9.43 14.21
CA TRP A 534 -21.14 8.03 14.07
C TRP A 534 -19.66 7.84 14.34
N MET A 535 -18.80 8.70 13.78
CA MET A 535 -17.37 8.65 14.05
C MET A 535 -17.06 8.86 15.54
N ARG A 536 -17.68 9.85 16.21
CA ARG A 536 -17.50 10.07 17.66
C ARG A 536 -17.92 8.87 18.49
N LYS A 537 -18.99 8.19 18.09
CA LYS A 537 -19.52 7.04 18.82
C LYS A 537 -18.68 5.77 18.61
N TYR A 538 -18.25 5.53 17.37
CA TYR A 538 -17.74 4.21 16.97
C TYR A 538 -16.26 4.18 16.64
N VAL A 539 -15.60 5.31 16.29
CA VAL A 539 -14.16 5.32 16.02
C VAL A 539 -13.38 5.36 17.34
N VAL A 540 -13.50 4.29 18.09
CA VAL A 540 -12.85 4.10 19.40
C VAL A 540 -12.40 2.64 19.55
N ILE A 541 -11.32 2.42 20.27
CA ILE A 541 -10.91 1.06 20.66
C ILE A 541 -11.55 0.76 22.03
N ARG A 542 -12.49 -0.17 22.05
CA ARG A 542 -13.15 -0.60 23.30
C ARG A 542 -12.21 -1.45 24.16
N PRO A 543 -12.40 -1.49 25.49
CA PRO A 543 -11.50 -2.20 26.41
C PRO A 543 -11.27 -3.67 26.05
N ASP A 544 -12.31 -4.40 25.63
CA ASP A 544 -12.20 -5.81 25.24
C ASP A 544 -11.36 -5.97 23.96
N VAL A 545 -11.55 -5.07 22.98
CA VAL A 545 -10.75 -5.02 21.74
C VAL A 545 -9.30 -4.66 22.08
N GLN A 546 -9.07 -3.66 22.95
CA GLN A 546 -7.74 -3.27 23.40
C GLN A 546 -6.99 -4.44 24.05
N LYS A 547 -7.68 -5.22 24.89
CA LYS A 547 -7.11 -6.41 25.54
C LYS A 547 -6.60 -7.46 24.54
N ALA A 548 -7.32 -7.65 23.43
CA ALA A 548 -6.88 -8.51 22.32
C ALA A 548 -5.68 -7.91 21.58
N LEU A 549 -5.73 -6.62 21.24
CA LEU A 549 -4.65 -5.91 20.55
C LEU A 549 -3.35 -5.94 21.38
N ASP A 550 -3.42 -5.80 22.69
CA ASP A 550 -2.24 -5.85 23.57
C ASP A 550 -1.58 -7.25 23.61
N LYS A 551 -2.37 -8.32 23.47
CA LYS A 551 -1.83 -9.67 23.29
C LYS A 551 -1.15 -9.83 21.93
N MET A 552 -1.72 -9.24 20.88
CA MET A 552 -1.20 -9.33 19.51
C MET A 552 0.17 -8.63 19.36
N LYS A 553 0.36 -7.45 19.95
CA LYS A 553 1.61 -6.67 19.88
C LYS A 553 2.87 -7.45 20.23
N LYS A 554 2.74 -8.51 21.05
CA LYS A 554 3.87 -9.29 21.56
C LYS A 554 4.24 -10.48 20.68
N THR A 555 3.34 -10.94 19.81
CA THR A 555 3.47 -12.26 19.17
C THR A 555 3.16 -12.27 17.67
N VAL A 556 2.44 -11.27 17.19
CA VAL A 556 2.05 -11.20 15.78
C VAL A 556 3.09 -10.38 15.01
N PRO A 557 3.66 -10.91 13.91
CA PRO A 557 4.51 -10.12 13.03
C PRO A 557 3.73 -8.95 12.41
N ASN A 558 4.43 -7.84 12.16
CA ASN A 558 3.81 -6.69 11.50
C ASN A 558 3.50 -7.01 10.02
N ASP A 559 4.42 -7.74 9.34
CA ASP A 559 4.23 -8.14 7.95
C ASP A 559 5.12 -9.33 7.58
N ILE A 560 5.17 -9.65 6.30
CA ILE A 560 6.03 -10.69 5.74
C ILE A 560 7.36 -10.12 5.25
N ARG A 561 8.37 -10.99 5.19
CA ARG A 561 9.60 -10.82 4.43
C ARG A 561 9.59 -11.86 3.30
N PRO A 562 9.36 -11.47 2.06
CA PRO A 562 9.22 -12.41 0.96
C PRO A 562 10.52 -13.13 0.65
N ILE A 563 10.39 -14.41 0.29
CA ILE A 563 11.43 -15.26 -0.29
C ILE A 563 10.88 -15.72 -1.64
N PHE A 564 11.40 -15.16 -2.71
CA PHE A 564 10.90 -15.33 -4.07
C PHE A 564 11.37 -16.65 -4.70
N ARG A 565 10.81 -17.79 -4.27
CA ARG A 565 11.27 -19.13 -4.66
C ARG A 565 11.17 -19.38 -6.15
N THR A 566 10.08 -18.99 -6.79
CA THR A 566 9.94 -19.15 -8.25
C THR A 566 11.00 -18.37 -9.01
N ALA A 567 11.35 -17.16 -8.58
CA ALA A 567 12.43 -16.38 -9.20
C ALA A 567 13.79 -17.08 -9.04
N GLU A 568 14.09 -17.60 -7.82
CA GLU A 568 15.32 -18.35 -7.57
C GLU A 568 15.43 -19.60 -8.47
N GLU A 569 14.34 -20.35 -8.60
CA GLU A 569 14.26 -21.56 -9.43
C GLU A 569 14.48 -21.24 -10.92
N LEU A 570 13.80 -20.21 -11.44
CA LEU A 570 13.94 -19.78 -12.85
C LEU A 570 15.34 -19.27 -13.17
N LEU A 571 15.98 -18.53 -12.25
CA LEU A 571 17.34 -18.03 -12.44
C LEU A 571 18.41 -19.12 -12.36
N ARG A 572 18.14 -20.24 -11.64
CA ARG A 572 19.06 -21.40 -11.58
C ARG A 572 18.93 -22.32 -12.80
N ALA A 573 17.77 -22.36 -13.42
CA ALA A 573 17.50 -23.18 -14.59
C ALA A 573 18.03 -22.58 -15.91
N LYS A 574 18.58 -21.36 -15.85
CA LYS A 574 19.24 -20.63 -16.96
C LYS A 574 20.67 -21.23 -17.22
#